data_fb07aad093a2f1b8982bef72d80a6c40
#
_entry.id   fb07aad093a2f1b8982bef72d80a6c40
#
_cell.length_a   1.000
_cell.length_b   1.000
_cell.length_c   1.000
_cell.angle_alpha   90.00
_cell.angle_beta   90.00
_cell.angle_gamma   90.00
#
_symmetry.space_group_name_H-M   'P 1'
#
loop_
_entity.id
_entity.type
_entity.pdbx_description
1 polymer ?
#
loop_
_entity_poly.entity_id
_entity_poly.type
_entity_poly.pdbx_seq_one_letter_code
_entity_poly.pdbx_strand_id
1 'polypeptide(L)'
;QYLHYLSEPVRALREGYRQFPNQIDYATPGIAQAYMLAYFPNYINQMYDVLCELREAGIAPVFGEIPRACFIGAGPGPEVLGWLQYLSTTGATHAEAYILDINADDWQPYQVLTDRTVQKYYWSGELTVHFVRFNLFDLQDSANPWGQLAPSVQDAFRHAELITLQNCLGDQIGDQARLTQSLEYLINWLPDCCTLVLIDLDYDPIHALMLSLETLPGMVTLLSASGGIRQYAVEIAMPTYIERDLFNQPGSQQP
;
A
#
# COMPACT_ATOMS: atom_id res chain seq x y z
N GLN A 1 -8.09 29.27 2.39
CA GLN A 1 -8.18 29.02 3.86
C GLN A 1 -8.00 27.53 4.21
N TYR A 2 -8.69 26.59 3.54
CA TYR A 2 -8.60 25.16 3.86
C TYR A 2 -7.21 24.57 3.58
N LEU A 3 -6.60 24.86 2.43
CA LEU A 3 -5.24 24.40 2.14
C LEU A 3 -4.22 24.99 3.10
N HIS A 4 -4.41 26.23 3.54
CA HIS A 4 -3.55 26.83 4.53
C HIS A 4 -3.66 26.15 5.90
N TYR A 5 -4.87 25.70 6.28
CA TYR A 5 -5.08 24.88 7.48
C TYR A 5 -4.31 23.55 7.40
N LEU A 6 -4.20 22.95 6.22
CA LEU A 6 -3.52 21.66 6.04
C LEU A 6 -1.99 21.76 5.96
N SER A 7 -1.41 22.95 5.88
CA SER A 7 0.05 23.13 5.79
C SER A 7 0.80 22.55 7.00
N GLU A 8 0.26 22.75 8.21
CA GLU A 8 0.82 22.16 9.45
C GLU A 8 0.71 20.63 9.46
N PRO A 9 -0.47 20.00 9.20
CA PRO A 9 -0.59 18.57 9.05
C PRO A 9 0.34 17.96 7.99
N VAL A 10 0.50 18.59 6.81
CA VAL A 10 1.44 18.14 5.78
C VAL A 10 2.88 18.17 6.28
N ARG A 11 3.27 19.22 7.01
CA ARG A 11 4.60 19.30 7.62
C ARG A 11 4.81 18.19 8.65
N ALA A 12 3.82 17.97 9.54
CA ALA A 12 3.87 16.91 10.54
C ALA A 12 4.01 15.53 9.91
N LEU A 13 3.26 15.24 8.83
CA LEU A 13 3.41 13.99 8.05
C LEU A 13 4.82 13.83 7.49
N ARG A 14 5.37 14.88 6.86
CA ARG A 14 6.72 14.85 6.29
C ARG A 14 7.79 14.62 7.35
N GLU A 15 7.67 15.26 8.50
CA GLU A 15 8.57 15.05 9.63
C GLU A 15 8.43 13.62 10.18
N GLY A 16 7.20 13.10 10.30
CA GLY A 16 6.94 11.73 10.70
C GLY A 16 7.60 10.71 9.77
N TYR A 17 7.47 10.87 8.45
CA TYR A 17 8.11 9.99 7.47
C TYR A 17 9.65 10.13 7.41
N ARG A 18 10.24 11.21 7.92
CA ARG A 18 11.70 11.35 8.04
C ARG A 18 12.25 10.69 9.30
N GLN A 19 11.41 10.41 10.28
CA GLN A 19 11.79 9.70 11.50
C GLN A 19 11.67 8.19 11.25
N PHE A 20 12.55 7.45 11.89
CA PHE A 20 12.51 6.00 11.79
C PHE A 20 12.64 5.38 13.20
N PRO A 21 11.73 4.46 13.61
CA PRO A 21 10.51 4.06 12.90
C PRO A 21 9.48 5.19 12.80
N ASN A 22 8.65 5.15 11.77
CA ASN A 22 7.59 6.13 11.57
C ASN A 22 6.59 6.09 12.74
N GLN A 23 6.19 7.26 13.22
CA GLN A 23 5.19 7.40 14.28
C GLN A 23 4.15 8.43 13.85
N ILE A 24 3.24 8.01 12.97
CA ILE A 24 2.19 8.88 12.46
C ILE A 24 0.86 8.45 13.07
N ASP A 25 0.23 9.36 13.79
CA ASP A 25 -1.14 9.19 14.30
C ASP A 25 -2.14 9.77 13.28
N TYR A 26 -2.73 8.90 12.47
CA TYR A 26 -3.71 9.29 11.47
C TYR A 26 -5.06 9.74 12.06
N ALA A 27 -5.33 9.46 13.34
CA ALA A 27 -6.49 9.99 14.06
C ALA A 27 -6.34 11.48 14.42
N THR A 28 -5.11 12.02 14.37
CA THR A 28 -4.88 13.45 14.60
C THR A 28 -5.61 14.29 13.57
N PRO A 29 -6.40 15.31 13.97
CA PRO A 29 -7.15 16.14 13.05
C PRO A 29 -6.29 16.77 11.94
N GLY A 30 -6.70 16.60 10.70
CA GLY A 30 -6.01 17.13 9.52
C GLY A 30 -4.94 16.22 8.93
N ILE A 31 -4.42 15.23 9.66
CA ILE A 31 -3.37 14.31 9.16
C ILE A 31 -3.90 13.45 8.02
N ALA A 32 -5.06 12.84 8.17
CA ALA A 32 -5.67 12.03 7.10
C ALA A 32 -5.96 12.88 5.84
N GLN A 33 -6.47 14.12 6.01
CA GLN A 33 -6.69 15.03 4.89
C GLN A 33 -5.38 15.45 4.20
N ALA A 34 -4.34 15.70 4.99
CA ALA A 34 -3.01 16.02 4.48
C ALA A 34 -2.41 14.85 3.70
N TYR A 35 -2.58 13.62 4.20
CA TYR A 35 -2.20 12.40 3.47
C TYR A 35 -2.91 12.29 2.11
N MET A 36 -4.24 12.49 2.08
CA MET A 36 -5.03 12.44 0.85
C MET A 36 -4.56 13.44 -0.21
N LEU A 37 -4.03 14.58 0.20
CA LEU A 37 -3.53 15.61 -0.72
C LEU A 37 -2.07 15.40 -1.12
N ALA A 38 -1.22 14.99 -0.19
CA ALA A 38 0.22 15.02 -0.38
C ALA A 38 0.81 13.66 -0.81
N TYR A 39 0.19 12.54 -0.43
CA TYR A 39 0.74 11.20 -0.61
C TYR A 39 -0.15 10.28 -1.44
N PHE A 40 -1.46 10.33 -1.23
CA PHE A 40 -2.41 9.44 -1.90
C PHE A 40 -2.24 9.40 -3.44
N PRO A 41 -2.12 10.53 -4.15
CA PRO A 41 -1.92 10.48 -5.60
C PRO A 41 -0.57 9.86 -6.02
N ASN A 42 0.49 10.04 -5.20
CA ASN A 42 1.80 9.44 -5.46
C ASN A 42 1.73 7.93 -5.42
N TYR A 43 1.05 7.39 -4.41
CA TYR A 43 0.97 5.95 -4.18
C TYR A 43 0.13 5.22 -5.23
N ILE A 44 -0.86 5.90 -5.84
CA ILE A 44 -1.58 5.41 -7.01
C ILE A 44 -0.59 5.13 -8.15
N ASN A 45 0.18 6.15 -8.52
CA ASN A 45 1.11 6.06 -9.64
C ASN A 45 2.23 5.05 -9.38
N GLN A 46 2.74 5.00 -8.14
CA GLN A 46 3.79 4.06 -7.75
C GLN A 46 3.32 2.60 -7.97
N MET A 47 2.10 2.26 -7.55
CA MET A 47 1.56 0.92 -7.77
C MET A 47 1.39 0.61 -9.26
N TYR A 48 0.84 1.55 -10.02
CA TYR A 48 0.68 1.39 -11.47
C TYR A 48 2.02 1.15 -12.17
N ASP A 49 3.02 1.95 -11.85
CA ASP A 49 4.35 1.89 -12.46
C ASP A 49 5.05 0.57 -12.16
N VAL A 50 4.96 0.10 -10.90
CA VAL A 50 5.50 -1.22 -10.50
C VAL A 50 4.85 -2.35 -11.30
N LEU A 51 3.54 -2.37 -11.42
CA LEU A 51 2.83 -3.41 -12.17
C LEU A 51 3.15 -3.36 -13.67
N CYS A 52 3.34 -2.18 -14.24
CA CYS A 52 3.79 -2.01 -15.62
C CYS A 52 5.22 -2.53 -15.81
N GLU A 53 6.13 -2.24 -14.88
CA GLU A 53 7.50 -2.75 -14.92
C GLU A 53 7.55 -4.28 -14.85
N LEU A 54 6.77 -4.89 -13.95
CA LEU A 54 6.64 -6.35 -13.88
C LEU A 54 6.16 -6.94 -15.21
N ARG A 55 5.20 -6.29 -15.86
CA ARG A 55 4.71 -6.70 -17.17
C ARG A 55 5.77 -6.58 -18.27
N GLU A 56 6.49 -5.48 -18.32
CA GLU A 56 7.57 -5.25 -19.27
C GLU A 56 8.72 -6.26 -19.11
N ALA A 57 8.99 -6.65 -17.86
CA ALA A 57 9.95 -7.70 -17.53
C ALA A 57 9.43 -9.13 -17.82
N GLY A 58 8.16 -9.29 -18.22
CA GLY A 58 7.55 -10.60 -18.49
C GLY A 58 7.23 -11.42 -17.24
N ILE A 59 7.11 -10.77 -16.10
CA ILE A 59 6.88 -11.39 -14.76
C ILE A 59 5.65 -10.79 -14.06
N ALA A 60 4.71 -10.25 -14.83
CA ALA A 60 3.48 -9.67 -14.28
C ALA A 60 2.67 -10.70 -13.49
N PRO A 61 1.91 -10.27 -12.48
CA PRO A 61 0.94 -11.12 -11.79
C PRO A 61 -0.01 -11.79 -12.80
N VAL A 62 -0.28 -13.06 -12.57
CA VAL A 62 -1.24 -13.83 -13.39
C VAL A 62 -2.59 -13.74 -12.71
N PHE A 63 -3.55 -13.14 -13.39
CA PHE A 63 -4.92 -13.01 -12.90
C PHE A 63 -5.87 -13.97 -13.59
N GLY A 64 -6.85 -14.49 -12.84
CA GLY A 64 -7.98 -15.25 -13.34
C GLY A 64 -9.02 -14.35 -14.04
N GLU A 65 -10.20 -14.89 -14.23
CA GLU A 65 -11.33 -14.19 -14.86
C GLU A 65 -11.78 -12.97 -14.05
N ILE A 66 -11.75 -13.09 -12.73
CA ILE A 66 -12.00 -12.01 -11.77
C ILE A 66 -10.72 -11.79 -10.97
N PRO A 67 -9.86 -10.81 -11.35
CA PRO A 67 -8.66 -10.46 -10.60
C PRO A 67 -8.96 -10.16 -9.14
N ARG A 68 -8.19 -10.76 -8.21
CA ARG A 68 -8.33 -10.58 -6.76
C ARG A 68 -7.03 -10.11 -6.14
N ALA A 69 -7.10 -9.01 -5.41
CA ALA A 69 -5.93 -8.43 -4.76
C ALA A 69 -6.20 -8.05 -3.31
N CYS A 70 -5.17 -8.21 -2.47
CA CYS A 70 -5.15 -7.76 -1.08
C CYS A 70 -4.12 -6.65 -0.93
N PHE A 71 -4.52 -5.56 -0.30
CA PHE A 71 -3.71 -4.38 -0.05
C PHE A 71 -3.57 -4.19 1.46
N ILE A 72 -2.42 -4.57 2.02
CA ILE A 72 -2.17 -4.56 3.47
C ILE A 72 -1.54 -3.22 3.86
N GLY A 73 -2.11 -2.57 4.89
CA GLY A 73 -1.68 -1.25 5.35
C GLY A 73 -2.02 -0.12 4.36
N ALA A 74 -3.00 -0.35 3.49
CA ALA A 74 -3.32 0.56 2.39
C ALA A 74 -4.20 1.75 2.79
N GLY A 75 -4.62 1.85 4.04
CA GLY A 75 -5.41 2.99 4.53
C GLY A 75 -6.65 3.28 3.69
N PRO A 76 -6.70 4.42 2.97
CA PRO A 76 -7.82 4.74 2.08
C PRO A 76 -7.78 4.03 0.72
N GLY A 77 -6.74 3.25 0.40
CA GLY A 77 -6.63 2.38 -0.76
C GLY A 77 -6.11 3.02 -2.05
N PRO A 78 -5.06 3.86 -2.03
CA PRO A 78 -4.48 4.40 -3.27
C PRO A 78 -3.96 3.30 -4.20
N GLU A 79 -3.43 2.22 -3.65
CA GLU A 79 -2.88 1.08 -4.40
C GLU A 79 -3.94 0.40 -5.27
N VAL A 80 -5.18 0.32 -4.77
CA VAL A 80 -6.32 -0.21 -5.53
C VAL A 80 -6.47 0.55 -6.84
N LEU A 81 -6.29 1.86 -6.82
CA LEU A 81 -6.47 2.70 -7.99
C LEU A 81 -5.37 2.52 -9.02
N GLY A 82 -4.14 2.39 -8.57
CA GLY A 82 -3.01 2.06 -9.43
C GLY A 82 -3.18 0.67 -10.05
N TRP A 83 -3.65 -0.30 -9.27
CA TRP A 83 -3.99 -1.62 -9.77
C TRP A 83 -5.14 -1.60 -10.80
N LEU A 84 -6.23 -0.86 -10.53
CA LEU A 84 -7.33 -0.71 -11.50
C LEU A 84 -6.88 -0.04 -12.80
N GLN A 85 -6.02 0.96 -12.71
CA GLN A 85 -5.41 1.57 -13.89
C GLN A 85 -4.61 0.54 -14.70
N TYR A 86 -3.85 -0.32 -14.03
CA TYR A 86 -3.15 -1.43 -14.67
C TYR A 86 -4.16 -2.42 -15.31
N LEU A 87 -5.21 -2.82 -14.59
CA LEU A 87 -6.25 -3.73 -15.11
C LEU A 87 -6.96 -3.18 -16.34
N SER A 88 -7.08 -1.84 -16.48
CA SER A 88 -7.65 -1.23 -17.69
C SER A 88 -6.90 -1.60 -18.97
N THR A 89 -5.64 -2.01 -18.83
CA THR A 89 -4.79 -2.44 -19.96
C THR A 89 -4.86 -3.95 -20.24
N THR A 90 -5.49 -4.73 -19.37
CA THR A 90 -5.56 -6.21 -19.47
C THR A 90 -6.85 -6.71 -20.09
N GLY A 91 -7.88 -5.88 -20.17
CA GLY A 91 -9.21 -6.26 -20.63
C GLY A 91 -10.10 -6.86 -19.54
N ALA A 92 -9.68 -6.87 -18.27
CA ALA A 92 -10.51 -7.29 -17.15
C ALA A 92 -11.75 -6.39 -17.02
N THR A 93 -12.92 -6.99 -16.80
CA THR A 93 -14.20 -6.29 -16.64
C THR A 93 -14.76 -6.33 -15.23
N HIS A 94 -14.24 -7.22 -14.40
CA HIS A 94 -14.59 -7.39 -12.99
C HIS A 94 -13.32 -7.52 -12.18
N ALA A 95 -13.32 -7.04 -10.94
CA ALA A 95 -12.22 -7.19 -10.00
C ALA A 95 -12.71 -7.16 -8.56
N GLU A 96 -11.95 -7.77 -7.66
CA GLU A 96 -12.24 -7.82 -6.24
C GLU A 96 -11.01 -7.37 -5.44
N ALA A 97 -11.18 -6.35 -4.59
CA ALA A 97 -10.12 -5.76 -3.79
C ALA A 97 -10.42 -5.87 -2.30
N TYR A 98 -9.44 -6.31 -1.53
CA TYR A 98 -9.48 -6.31 -0.07
C TYR A 98 -8.46 -5.30 0.45
N ILE A 99 -8.94 -4.25 1.11
CA ILE A 99 -8.12 -3.25 1.79
C ILE A 99 -8.07 -3.62 3.26
N LEU A 100 -6.90 -4.02 3.72
CA LEU A 100 -6.64 -4.54 5.05
C LEU A 100 -5.80 -3.51 5.82
N ASP A 101 -6.38 -2.85 6.83
CA ASP A 101 -5.67 -1.81 7.57
C ASP A 101 -6.03 -1.85 9.06
N ILE A 102 -5.05 -1.60 9.93
CA ILE A 102 -5.26 -1.57 11.37
C ILE A 102 -6.17 -0.39 11.79
N ASN A 103 -6.13 0.69 11.03
CA ASN A 103 -6.89 1.93 11.23
C ASN A 103 -8.08 2.04 10.26
N ALA A 104 -8.65 0.91 9.81
CA ALA A 104 -9.72 0.91 8.81
C ALA A 104 -10.91 1.83 9.17
N ASP A 105 -11.23 1.95 10.47
CA ASP A 105 -12.32 2.82 10.95
C ASP A 105 -11.99 4.31 10.76
N ASP A 106 -10.75 4.72 10.97
CA ASP A 106 -10.30 6.11 10.81
C ASP A 106 -10.27 6.52 9.33
N TRP A 107 -10.04 5.56 8.44
CA TRP A 107 -10.04 5.77 7.00
C TRP A 107 -11.43 5.75 6.36
N GLN A 108 -12.49 5.30 7.07
CA GLN A 108 -13.84 5.15 6.55
C GLN A 108 -14.36 6.36 5.75
N PRO A 109 -14.16 7.63 6.19
CA PRO A 109 -14.63 8.79 5.42
C PRO A 109 -13.98 8.94 4.04
N TYR A 110 -12.77 8.41 3.87
CA TYR A 110 -11.97 8.51 2.64
C TYR A 110 -12.12 7.31 1.72
N GLN A 111 -12.50 6.15 2.26
CA GLN A 111 -12.75 4.91 1.52
C GLN A 111 -13.83 5.08 0.44
N VAL A 112 -14.82 5.96 0.69
CA VAL A 112 -15.85 6.33 -0.29
C VAL A 112 -15.26 6.93 -1.58
N LEU A 113 -14.11 7.60 -1.48
CA LEU A 113 -13.43 8.15 -2.66
C LEU A 113 -12.89 7.02 -3.54
N THR A 114 -12.30 6.00 -2.96
CA THR A 114 -11.80 4.82 -3.67
C THR A 114 -12.93 4.01 -4.29
N ASP A 115 -14.02 3.78 -3.55
CA ASP A 115 -15.16 2.97 -3.98
C ASP A 115 -16.01 3.63 -5.08
N ARG A 116 -16.30 4.94 -4.96
CA ARG A 116 -17.31 5.61 -5.81
C ARG A 116 -16.76 6.57 -6.84
N THR A 117 -15.74 7.32 -6.49
CA THR A 117 -15.29 8.44 -7.31
C THR A 117 -14.25 8.00 -8.32
N VAL A 118 -13.41 7.09 -7.92
CA VAL A 118 -12.20 6.75 -8.65
C VAL A 118 -12.45 5.66 -9.66
N GLN A 119 -13.35 4.76 -9.39
CA GLN A 119 -13.75 3.72 -10.33
C GLN A 119 -14.03 4.29 -11.73
N LYS A 120 -14.71 5.44 -11.79
CA LYS A 120 -15.10 6.07 -13.05
C LYS A 120 -13.96 6.65 -13.88
N TYR A 121 -12.85 7.02 -13.23
CA TYR A 121 -11.73 7.71 -13.89
C TYR A 121 -10.59 6.76 -14.27
N TYR A 122 -10.38 5.70 -13.53
CA TYR A 122 -9.25 4.79 -13.72
C TYR A 122 -9.64 3.49 -14.42
N TRP A 123 -10.88 3.04 -14.25
CA TRP A 123 -11.33 1.77 -14.81
C TRP A 123 -12.84 1.74 -15.01
N SER A 124 -13.28 1.17 -16.15
CA SER A 124 -14.69 1.09 -16.52
C SER A 124 -15.38 -0.21 -16.11
N GLY A 125 -14.65 -1.15 -15.49
CA GLY A 125 -15.18 -2.43 -15.03
C GLY A 125 -15.96 -2.31 -13.71
N GLU A 126 -16.43 -3.44 -13.20
CA GLU A 126 -17.13 -3.57 -11.93
C GLU A 126 -16.15 -3.97 -10.83
N LEU A 127 -16.02 -3.13 -9.81
CA LEU A 127 -15.16 -3.36 -8.66
C LEU A 127 -15.99 -3.71 -7.42
N THR A 128 -15.65 -4.82 -6.78
CA THR A 128 -16.09 -5.14 -5.42
C THR A 128 -14.96 -4.80 -4.44
N VAL A 129 -15.20 -3.92 -3.47
CA VAL A 129 -14.20 -3.52 -2.47
C VAL A 129 -14.63 -3.93 -1.08
N HIS A 130 -13.71 -4.55 -0.36
CA HIS A 130 -13.87 -4.92 1.05
C HIS A 130 -12.86 -4.14 1.90
N PHE A 131 -13.37 -3.34 2.84
CA PHE A 131 -12.53 -2.66 3.83
C PHE A 131 -12.59 -3.44 5.12
N VAL A 132 -11.46 -3.95 5.57
CA VAL A 132 -11.41 -4.86 6.71
C VAL A 132 -10.32 -4.42 7.68
N ARG A 133 -10.67 -4.32 8.95
CA ARG A 133 -9.69 -4.11 10.00
C ARG A 133 -8.80 -5.34 10.13
N PHE A 134 -7.50 -5.13 10.00
CA PHE A 134 -6.50 -6.18 10.08
C PHE A 134 -5.17 -5.63 10.61
N ASN A 135 -4.59 -6.34 11.57
CA ASN A 135 -3.25 -6.07 12.05
C ASN A 135 -2.33 -7.23 11.66
N LEU A 136 -1.27 -6.95 10.93
CA LEU A 136 -0.31 -7.95 10.48
C LEU A 136 0.28 -8.75 11.66
N PHE A 137 0.42 -8.13 12.83
CA PHE A 137 0.93 -8.78 14.04
C PHE A 137 -0.03 -9.79 14.67
N ASP A 138 -1.32 -9.76 14.34
CA ASP A 138 -2.29 -10.76 14.82
C ASP A 138 -1.98 -12.18 14.29
N LEU A 139 -1.15 -12.26 13.24
CA LEU A 139 -0.71 -13.53 12.66
C LEU A 139 0.20 -14.34 13.61
N GLN A 140 0.69 -13.77 14.71
CA GLN A 140 1.62 -14.43 15.63
C GLN A 140 1.00 -14.86 16.96
N ASP A 141 -0.11 -14.25 17.34
CA ASP A 141 -0.58 -14.30 18.74
C ASP A 141 -1.24 -15.62 19.12
N SER A 142 -1.17 -16.67 18.29
CA SER A 142 -1.77 -17.96 18.62
C SER A 142 -1.08 -19.16 17.98
N ALA A 143 -1.35 -20.36 18.54
CA ALA A 143 -0.93 -21.62 17.94
C ALA A 143 -1.65 -21.93 16.60
N ASN A 144 -2.73 -21.24 16.31
CA ASN A 144 -3.48 -21.27 15.04
C ASN A 144 -3.93 -19.86 14.66
N PRO A 145 -3.00 -19.01 14.23
CA PRO A 145 -3.34 -17.61 13.87
C PRO A 145 -4.39 -17.54 12.79
N TRP A 146 -4.32 -18.42 11.79
CA TRP A 146 -5.29 -18.47 10.70
C TRP A 146 -6.74 -18.63 11.19
N GLY A 147 -6.97 -19.54 12.15
CA GLY A 147 -8.30 -19.80 12.68
C GLY A 147 -8.88 -18.63 13.51
N GLN A 148 -8.05 -17.66 13.90
CA GLN A 148 -8.47 -16.48 14.65
C GLN A 148 -8.76 -15.27 13.77
N LEU A 149 -8.31 -15.28 12.51
CA LEU A 149 -8.61 -14.22 11.56
C LEU A 149 -10.11 -14.18 11.25
N ALA A 150 -10.63 -12.99 11.04
CA ALA A 150 -11.99 -12.83 10.54
C ALA A 150 -12.19 -13.63 9.23
N PRO A 151 -13.35 -14.27 9.00
CA PRO A 151 -13.58 -15.05 7.79
C PRO A 151 -13.33 -14.28 6.49
N SER A 152 -13.62 -12.98 6.46
CA SER A 152 -13.32 -12.11 5.32
C SER A 152 -11.82 -11.97 5.03
N VAL A 153 -10.98 -11.92 6.08
CA VAL A 153 -9.52 -11.87 5.93
C VAL A 153 -8.98 -13.21 5.44
N GLN A 154 -9.51 -14.33 5.99
CA GLN A 154 -9.13 -15.65 5.51
C GLN A 154 -9.48 -15.85 4.04
N ASP A 155 -10.67 -15.39 3.64
CA ASP A 155 -11.14 -15.48 2.25
C ASP A 155 -10.26 -14.62 1.33
N ALA A 156 -9.94 -13.41 1.74
CA ALA A 156 -9.05 -12.51 1.04
C ALA A 156 -7.71 -13.20 0.70
N PHE A 157 -7.03 -13.75 1.69
CA PHE A 157 -5.72 -14.38 1.48
C PHE A 157 -5.79 -15.68 0.68
N ARG A 158 -6.85 -16.48 0.84
CA ARG A 158 -7.00 -17.76 0.10
C ARG A 158 -7.15 -17.59 -1.40
N HIS A 159 -7.70 -16.48 -1.82
CA HIS A 159 -8.04 -16.24 -3.22
C HIS A 159 -7.23 -15.10 -3.85
N ALA A 160 -6.30 -14.51 -3.10
CA ALA A 160 -5.46 -13.44 -3.61
C ALA A 160 -4.50 -13.95 -4.70
N GLU A 161 -4.46 -13.25 -5.81
CA GLU A 161 -3.48 -13.43 -6.88
C GLU A 161 -2.37 -12.39 -6.79
N LEU A 162 -2.67 -11.27 -6.13
CA LEU A 162 -1.75 -10.19 -5.80
C LEU A 162 -1.93 -9.79 -4.34
N ILE A 163 -0.83 -9.68 -3.60
CA ILE A 163 -0.80 -9.05 -2.28
C ILE A 163 0.23 -7.94 -2.30
N THR A 164 -0.12 -6.80 -1.74
CA THR A 164 0.79 -5.66 -1.67
C THR A 164 0.94 -5.14 -0.25
N LEU A 165 2.16 -4.73 0.10
CA LEU A 165 2.47 -3.91 1.26
C LEU A 165 3.25 -2.70 0.73
N GLN A 166 2.62 -1.53 0.75
CA GLN A 166 3.21 -0.31 0.19
C GLN A 166 3.33 0.77 1.27
N ASN A 167 4.57 1.18 1.57
CA ASN A 167 4.89 2.26 2.50
C ASN A 167 4.26 2.09 3.91
N CYS A 168 4.17 0.85 4.40
CA CYS A 168 3.59 0.51 5.69
C CYS A 168 4.52 -0.28 6.61
N LEU A 169 5.61 -0.84 6.09
CA LEU A 169 6.55 -1.62 6.89
C LEU A 169 7.37 -0.72 7.83
N GLY A 170 7.69 0.50 7.40
CA GLY A 170 8.41 1.49 8.20
C GLY A 170 7.73 1.84 9.53
N ASP A 171 6.40 1.79 9.57
CA ASP A 171 5.61 2.06 10.78
C ASP A 171 5.74 0.91 11.82
N GLN A 172 6.10 -0.30 11.38
CA GLN A 172 6.10 -1.52 12.18
C GLN A 172 7.51 -2.03 12.48
N ILE A 173 8.54 -1.49 11.85
CA ILE A 173 9.92 -1.99 11.92
C ILE A 173 10.56 -1.85 13.32
N GLY A 174 9.94 -1.11 14.23
CA GLY A 174 10.40 -1.02 15.64
C GLY A 174 10.48 -2.37 16.35
N ASP A 175 9.72 -3.38 15.86
CA ASP A 175 9.82 -4.79 16.26
C ASP A 175 10.11 -5.65 15.03
N GLN A 176 11.33 -5.54 14.51
CA GLN A 176 11.74 -6.23 13.29
C GLN A 176 11.57 -7.75 13.37
N ALA A 177 11.88 -8.36 14.52
CA ALA A 177 11.75 -9.81 14.68
C ALA A 177 10.29 -10.25 14.54
N ARG A 178 9.38 -9.50 15.17
CA ARG A 178 7.95 -9.73 15.09
C ARG A 178 7.42 -9.50 13.69
N LEU A 179 7.86 -8.42 13.01
CA LEU A 179 7.49 -8.12 11.64
C LEU A 179 7.93 -9.23 10.68
N THR A 180 9.20 -9.68 10.78
CA THR A 180 9.72 -10.79 9.97
C THR A 180 8.87 -12.05 10.16
N GLN A 181 8.60 -12.43 11.39
CA GLN A 181 7.79 -13.60 11.70
C GLN A 181 6.36 -13.50 11.16
N SER A 182 5.73 -12.31 11.24
CA SER A 182 4.39 -12.09 10.68
C SER A 182 4.38 -12.26 9.16
N LEU A 183 5.40 -11.73 8.48
CA LEU A 183 5.54 -11.87 7.02
C LEU A 183 5.84 -13.32 6.63
N GLU A 184 6.66 -14.05 7.40
CA GLU A 184 6.87 -15.49 7.19
C GLU A 184 5.57 -16.28 7.32
N TYR A 185 4.76 -16.01 8.34
CA TYR A 185 3.43 -16.61 8.47
C TYR A 185 2.52 -16.28 7.29
N LEU A 186 2.46 -15.00 6.90
CA LEU A 186 1.69 -14.59 5.73
C LEU A 186 2.12 -15.37 4.48
N ILE A 187 3.41 -15.37 4.16
CA ILE A 187 3.96 -16.03 2.98
C ILE A 187 3.63 -17.52 2.96
N ASN A 188 3.71 -18.20 4.10
CA ASN A 188 3.41 -19.64 4.21
C ASN A 188 1.92 -19.98 3.96
N TRP A 189 1.05 -18.99 3.96
CA TRP A 189 -0.39 -19.20 3.72
C TRP A 189 -0.88 -18.70 2.38
N LEU A 190 -0.01 -18.02 1.63
CA LEU A 190 -0.39 -17.54 0.31
C LEU A 190 -0.65 -18.72 -0.64
N PRO A 191 -1.62 -18.58 -1.56
CA PRO A 191 -1.81 -19.55 -2.62
C PRO A 191 -0.55 -19.70 -3.48
N ASP A 192 -0.36 -20.89 -4.04
CA ASP A 192 0.63 -21.08 -5.08
C ASP A 192 0.41 -20.07 -6.22
N CYS A 193 1.48 -19.50 -6.72
CA CYS A 193 1.44 -18.46 -7.76
C CYS A 193 0.86 -17.10 -7.35
N CYS A 194 0.58 -16.85 -6.07
CA CYS A 194 0.28 -15.50 -5.61
C CYS A 194 1.52 -14.60 -5.73
N THR A 195 1.36 -13.42 -6.29
CA THR A 195 2.44 -12.42 -6.36
C THR A 195 2.42 -11.54 -5.13
N LEU A 196 3.52 -11.51 -4.39
CA LEU A 196 3.73 -10.58 -3.26
C LEU A 196 4.58 -9.40 -3.73
N VAL A 197 4.08 -8.19 -3.56
CA VAL A 197 4.77 -6.94 -3.90
C VAL A 197 5.03 -6.14 -2.63
N LEU A 198 6.29 -5.91 -2.32
CA LEU A 198 6.73 -5.09 -1.19
C LEU A 198 7.35 -3.81 -1.74
N ILE A 199 6.80 -2.68 -1.37
CA ILE A 199 7.29 -1.35 -1.74
C ILE A 199 7.38 -0.54 -0.46
N ASP A 200 8.56 0.01 -0.16
CA ASP A 200 8.71 0.88 1.01
C ASP A 200 9.82 1.90 0.78
N LEU A 201 9.94 2.82 1.72
CA LEU A 201 10.99 3.82 1.72
C LEU A 201 12.36 3.16 1.94
N ASP A 202 13.38 3.80 1.38
CA ASP A 202 14.77 3.33 1.42
C ASP A 202 15.40 3.52 2.81
N TYR A 203 15.06 2.61 3.73
CA TYR A 203 15.70 2.49 5.03
C TYR A 203 16.49 1.19 5.13
N ASP A 204 17.73 1.25 5.64
CA ASP A 204 18.57 0.06 5.82
C ASP A 204 17.85 -1.14 6.47
N PRO A 205 17.04 -0.97 7.56
CA PRO A 205 16.31 -2.07 8.16
C PRO A 205 15.22 -2.68 7.25
N ILE A 206 14.55 -1.85 6.43
CA ILE A 206 13.56 -2.34 5.45
C ILE A 206 14.27 -3.16 4.37
N HIS A 207 15.38 -2.64 3.85
CA HIS A 207 16.18 -3.36 2.86
C HIS A 207 16.68 -4.71 3.41
N ALA A 208 17.20 -4.74 4.64
CA ALA A 208 17.61 -5.97 5.30
C ALA A 208 16.45 -6.96 5.50
N LEU A 209 15.26 -6.46 5.87
CA LEU A 209 14.04 -7.27 5.96
C LEU A 209 13.69 -7.89 4.60
N MET A 210 13.61 -7.09 3.53
CA MET A 210 13.29 -7.59 2.19
C MET A 210 14.26 -8.67 1.74
N LEU A 211 15.57 -8.47 1.92
CA LEU A 211 16.59 -9.47 1.61
C LEU A 211 16.42 -10.76 2.42
N SER A 212 16.01 -10.67 3.68
CA SER A 212 15.75 -11.87 4.50
C SER A 212 14.57 -12.68 3.97
N LEU A 213 13.51 -12.01 3.52
CA LEU A 213 12.32 -12.66 2.96
C LEU A 213 12.61 -13.38 1.63
N GLU A 214 13.55 -12.87 0.82
CA GLU A 214 13.97 -13.52 -0.44
C GLU A 214 14.57 -14.93 -0.22
N THR A 215 15.05 -15.21 0.96
CA THR A 215 15.66 -16.51 1.31
C THR A 215 14.67 -17.53 1.84
N LEU A 216 13.39 -17.19 2.00
CA LEU A 216 12.38 -18.08 2.53
C LEU A 216 12.09 -19.25 1.58
N PRO A 217 11.90 -20.48 2.11
CA PRO A 217 11.55 -21.63 1.29
C PRO A 217 10.23 -21.41 0.53
N GLY A 218 10.22 -21.81 -0.73
CA GLY A 218 9.02 -21.67 -1.60
C GLY A 218 8.86 -20.32 -2.27
N MET A 219 9.67 -19.33 -1.91
CA MET A 219 9.70 -18.03 -2.60
C MET A 219 10.51 -18.10 -3.89
N VAL A 220 10.00 -17.44 -4.92
CA VAL A 220 10.76 -17.14 -6.15
C VAL A 220 10.83 -15.63 -6.28
N THR A 221 12.03 -15.09 -6.09
CA THR A 221 12.24 -13.64 -6.20
C THR A 221 12.25 -13.24 -7.66
N LEU A 222 11.27 -12.44 -8.06
CA LEU A 222 11.13 -11.92 -9.43
C LEU A 222 11.93 -10.63 -9.62
N LEU A 223 11.86 -9.72 -8.63
CA LEU A 223 12.66 -8.50 -8.54
C LEU A 223 13.29 -8.44 -7.16
N SER A 224 14.62 -8.50 -7.09
CA SER A 224 15.34 -8.52 -5.84
C SER A 224 15.70 -7.12 -5.36
N ALA A 225 15.60 -6.88 -4.05
CA ALA A 225 16.16 -5.72 -3.39
C ALA A 225 17.69 -5.63 -3.57
N SER A 226 18.39 -6.76 -3.76
CA SER A 226 19.84 -6.80 -4.03
C SER A 226 20.23 -6.17 -5.38
N GLY A 227 19.28 -6.02 -6.30
CA GLY A 227 19.50 -5.38 -7.60
C GLY A 227 19.66 -3.86 -7.54
N GLY A 228 19.60 -3.27 -6.35
CA GLY A 228 19.66 -1.84 -6.09
C GLY A 228 18.28 -1.22 -5.89
N ILE A 229 18.32 -0.03 -5.31
CA ILE A 229 17.11 0.75 -5.05
C ILE A 229 16.54 1.24 -6.37
N ARG A 230 15.28 0.92 -6.62
CA ARG A 230 14.52 1.51 -7.71
C ARG A 230 13.78 2.70 -7.20
N GLN A 231 14.17 3.88 -7.64
CA GLN A 231 13.46 5.10 -7.30
C GLN A 231 12.35 5.33 -8.32
N TYR A 232 11.11 5.27 -7.85
CA TYR A 232 9.95 5.70 -8.62
C TYR A 232 9.75 7.20 -8.39
N ALA A 233 10.25 8.00 -9.33
CA ALA A 233 9.97 9.43 -9.34
C ALA A 233 8.57 9.63 -9.88
N VAL A 234 7.62 9.91 -9.01
CA VAL A 234 6.26 10.22 -9.42
C VAL A 234 6.12 11.71 -9.59
N GLU A 235 6.14 12.19 -10.83
CA GLU A 235 5.73 13.55 -11.15
C GLU A 235 4.20 13.64 -11.06
N ILE A 236 3.71 14.24 -9.96
CA ILE A 236 2.32 14.65 -9.91
C ILE A 236 2.25 16.04 -10.48
N ALA A 237 1.47 16.21 -11.55
CA ALA A 237 1.04 17.53 -12.01
C ALA A 237 0.06 18.12 -10.99
N MET A 238 0.58 18.52 -9.84
CA MET A 238 -0.22 19.21 -8.83
C MET A 238 -0.55 20.61 -9.33
N PRO A 239 -1.82 21.03 -9.23
CA PRO A 239 -2.16 22.41 -9.57
C PRO A 239 -1.27 23.40 -8.81
N THR A 240 -0.69 24.38 -9.51
CA THR A 240 0.31 25.31 -8.96
C THR A 240 -0.15 26.06 -7.71
N TYR A 241 -1.45 26.30 -7.56
CA TYR A 241 -2.00 26.92 -6.35
C TYR A 241 -1.98 25.98 -5.14
N ILE A 242 -2.16 24.67 -5.35
CA ILE A 242 -2.03 23.65 -4.27
C ILE A 242 -0.57 23.53 -3.88
N GLU A 243 0.33 23.41 -4.85
CA GLU A 243 1.77 23.37 -4.63
C GLU A 243 2.24 24.59 -3.83
N ARG A 244 1.88 25.79 -4.27
CA ARG A 244 2.23 27.02 -3.57
C ARG A 244 1.69 27.07 -2.15
N ASP A 245 0.42 26.75 -1.95
CA ASP A 245 -0.26 26.95 -0.67
C ASP A 245 0.07 25.86 0.36
N LEU A 246 0.50 24.66 -0.09
CA LEU A 246 0.90 23.56 0.79
C LEU A 246 2.42 23.46 0.99
N PHE A 247 3.22 23.74 -0.04
CA PHE A 247 4.64 23.39 -0.05
C PHE A 247 5.60 24.58 -0.07
N ASN A 248 5.19 25.74 -0.59
CA ASN A 248 6.04 26.92 -0.78
C ASN A 248 5.91 27.94 0.35
N GLN A 249 5.56 27.54 1.56
CA GLN A 249 5.64 28.44 2.73
C GLN A 249 7.11 28.78 3.04
N PRO A 250 7.43 30.00 3.51
CA PRO A 250 8.79 30.37 3.88
C PRO A 250 9.33 29.42 4.95
N GLY A 251 10.33 28.62 4.60
CA GLY A 251 10.93 27.59 5.44
C GLY A 251 10.73 26.13 4.97
N SER A 252 9.88 25.85 3.98
CA SER A 252 9.79 24.53 3.36
C SER A 252 10.83 24.43 2.25
N GLN A 253 12.01 23.89 2.54
CA GLN A 253 12.87 23.38 1.47
C GLN A 253 12.22 22.10 0.93
N GLN A 254 12.11 21.99 -0.39
CA GLN A 254 11.77 20.75 -1.07
C GLN A 254 12.73 19.63 -0.65
N PRO A 255 12.26 18.36 -0.58
CA PRO A 255 13.11 17.23 -0.28
C PRO A 255 14.22 17.05 -1.29
#